data_bc0868334ecdf2d9585f8adfaeaa49d2
#
_entry.id   bc0868334ecdf2d9585f8adfaeaa49d2
#
_cell.length_a   1.000
_cell.length_b   1.000
_cell.length_c   1.000
_cell.angle_alpha   90.00
_cell.angle_beta   90.00
_cell.angle_gamma   90.00
#
_symmetry.space_group_name_H-M   'P 1'
#
loop_
_entity.id
_entity.type
_entity.pdbx_description
1 polymer ?
#
loop_
_entity_poly.entity_id
_entity_poly.type
_entity_poly.pdbx_seq_one_letter_code
_entity_poly.pdbx_strand_id
1 'polypeptide(L)'
;MLRVVVGGVFVAHGLQKLRGYWDGPGLEGTEKMMESLEMHPAPLQARAVALAETVGGGALALGIATPYAAAALIATMVTAVRKVHLNNGFFNSKRGYEYNAVLATAVLAVVADGPGVISVDAVGGNHRAGIGSALFALVAGIAGSFFATGVASSLKPTAPAEDA
;
A
#
# COMPACT_ATOMS: atom_id res chain seq x y z
N MET A 1 -8.07 -11.33 -15.16
CA MET A 1 -6.84 -10.77 -15.73
C MET A 1 -6.39 -9.49 -15.03
N LEU A 2 -7.26 -8.51 -14.78
CA LEU A 2 -6.94 -7.25 -14.12
C LEU A 2 -6.17 -7.43 -12.79
N ARG A 3 -6.63 -8.33 -11.91
CA ARG A 3 -5.99 -8.57 -10.60
C ARG A 3 -4.52 -9.03 -10.72
N VAL A 4 -4.19 -9.82 -11.74
CA VAL A 4 -2.81 -10.31 -11.95
C VAL A 4 -1.90 -9.16 -12.36
N VAL A 5 -2.37 -8.29 -13.24
CA VAL A 5 -1.62 -7.11 -13.67
C VAL A 5 -1.43 -6.14 -12.51
N VAL A 6 -2.53 -5.76 -11.85
CA VAL A 6 -2.48 -4.80 -10.73
C VAL A 6 -1.66 -5.35 -9.57
N GLY A 7 -1.90 -6.61 -9.17
CA GLY A 7 -1.12 -7.26 -8.13
C GLY A 7 0.36 -7.38 -8.48
N GLY A 8 0.67 -7.71 -9.74
CA GLY A 8 2.05 -7.76 -10.25
C GLY A 8 2.76 -6.41 -10.18
N VAL A 9 2.07 -5.31 -10.48
CA VAL A 9 2.61 -3.95 -10.30
C VAL A 9 2.99 -3.71 -8.85
N PHE A 10 2.10 -4.03 -7.89
CA PHE A 10 2.42 -3.87 -6.47
C PHE A 10 3.57 -4.76 -6.02
N VAL A 11 3.64 -6.02 -6.49
CA VAL A 11 4.78 -6.92 -6.22
C VAL A 11 6.08 -6.30 -6.70
N ALA A 12 6.10 -5.75 -7.92
CA ALA A 12 7.28 -5.09 -8.46
C ALA A 12 7.72 -3.90 -7.59
N HIS A 13 6.79 -3.01 -7.22
CA HIS A 13 7.09 -1.88 -6.33
C HIS A 13 7.53 -2.31 -4.94
N GLY A 14 6.93 -3.35 -4.38
CA GLY A 14 7.33 -3.91 -3.10
C GLY A 14 8.74 -4.51 -3.15
N LEU A 15 9.08 -5.24 -4.21
CA LEU A 15 10.42 -5.81 -4.41
C LEU A 15 11.48 -4.74 -4.68
N GLN A 16 11.14 -3.64 -5.34
CA GLN A 16 12.01 -2.47 -5.44
C GLN A 16 12.40 -1.93 -4.06
N LYS A 17 11.42 -1.81 -3.16
CA LYS A 17 11.65 -1.35 -1.79
C LYS A 17 12.36 -2.38 -0.91
N LEU A 18 12.05 -3.66 -1.08
CA LEU A 18 12.56 -4.73 -0.22
C LEU A 18 13.98 -5.19 -0.62
N ARG A 19 14.22 -5.33 -1.93
CA ARG A 19 15.43 -5.96 -2.50
C ARG A 19 16.24 -5.07 -3.43
N GLY A 20 15.73 -3.90 -3.80
CA GLY A 20 16.42 -3.01 -4.75
C GLY A 20 16.35 -3.49 -6.20
N TYR A 21 15.44 -4.41 -6.53
CA TYR A 21 15.31 -4.88 -7.91
C TYR A 21 14.96 -3.71 -8.86
N TRP A 22 15.40 -3.81 -10.11
CA TRP A 22 15.15 -2.82 -11.17
C TRP A 22 15.53 -1.40 -10.75
N ASP A 23 16.73 -1.24 -10.19
CA ASP A 23 17.28 0.05 -9.69
C ASP A 23 16.42 0.70 -8.59
N GLY A 24 15.66 -0.12 -7.85
CA GLY A 24 14.88 0.34 -6.72
C GLY A 24 15.75 0.70 -5.51
N PRO A 25 15.18 1.43 -4.52
CA PRO A 25 15.93 1.95 -3.37
C PRO A 25 16.44 0.86 -2.43
N GLY A 26 15.91 -0.35 -2.48
CA GLY A 26 16.16 -1.36 -1.49
C GLY A 26 15.63 -0.97 -0.10
N LEU A 27 15.87 -1.80 0.88
CA LEU A 27 15.36 -1.55 2.23
C LEU A 27 16.02 -0.32 2.86
N GLU A 28 17.33 -0.15 2.70
CA GLU A 28 18.07 1.01 3.23
C GLU A 28 17.58 2.33 2.64
N GLY A 29 17.40 2.42 1.32
CA GLY A 29 16.87 3.64 0.69
C GLY A 29 15.41 3.90 1.07
N THR A 30 14.62 2.83 1.30
CA THR A 30 13.25 2.96 1.79
C THR A 30 13.23 3.43 3.24
N GLU A 31 14.15 3.00 4.10
CA GLU A 31 14.30 3.50 5.46
C GLU A 31 14.61 5.00 5.47
N LYS A 32 15.59 5.44 4.68
CA LYS A 32 15.90 6.88 4.51
C LYS A 32 14.70 7.69 4.03
N MET A 33 13.90 7.13 3.12
CA MET A 33 12.65 7.75 2.67
C MET A 33 11.66 7.87 3.85
N MET A 34 11.47 6.82 4.66
CA MET A 34 10.58 6.87 5.82
C MET A 34 11.03 7.91 6.86
N GLU A 35 12.33 8.04 7.09
CA GLU A 35 12.90 9.10 7.95
C GLU A 35 12.52 10.49 7.45
N SER A 36 12.73 10.75 6.15
CA SER A 36 12.40 12.05 5.53
C SER A 36 10.90 12.38 5.58
N LEU A 37 10.04 11.38 5.67
CA LEU A 37 8.59 11.50 5.79
C LEU A 37 8.10 11.55 7.25
N GLU A 38 9.02 11.55 8.20
CA GLU A 38 8.73 11.46 9.65
C GLU A 38 7.88 10.23 10.02
N MET A 39 8.13 9.12 9.36
CA MET A 39 7.46 7.83 9.60
C MET A 39 8.30 6.96 10.53
N HIS A 40 8.12 7.12 11.85
CA HIS A 40 8.92 6.46 12.87
C HIS A 40 8.27 5.20 13.45
N PRO A 41 9.06 4.16 13.87
CA PRO A 41 10.47 3.95 13.53
C PRO A 41 10.66 3.65 12.04
N ALA A 42 11.55 4.34 11.37
CA ALA A 42 11.74 4.23 9.93
C ALA A 42 12.01 2.80 9.44
N PRO A 43 12.85 1.97 10.10
CA PRO A 43 13.09 0.59 9.70
C PRO A 43 11.82 -0.28 9.74
N LEU A 44 10.93 -0.05 10.70
CA LEU A 44 9.65 -0.76 10.80
C LEU A 44 8.71 -0.35 9.67
N GLN A 45 8.57 0.94 9.43
CA GLN A 45 7.71 1.48 8.39
C GLN A 45 8.16 1.07 6.98
N ALA A 46 9.48 1.07 6.74
CA ALA A 46 10.06 0.60 5.48
C ALA A 46 9.72 -0.87 5.20
N ARG A 47 9.91 -1.74 6.19
CA ARG A 47 9.54 -3.16 6.07
C ARG A 47 8.04 -3.34 5.90
N ALA A 48 7.23 -2.61 6.67
CA ALA A 48 5.78 -2.69 6.60
C ALA A 48 5.26 -2.34 5.20
N VAL A 49 5.69 -1.23 4.61
CA VAL A 49 5.25 -0.84 3.26
C VAL A 49 5.74 -1.81 2.20
N ALA A 50 7.02 -2.23 2.26
CA ALA A 50 7.59 -3.17 1.30
C ALA A 50 6.87 -4.53 1.33
N LEU A 51 6.56 -5.04 2.53
CA LEU A 51 5.81 -6.30 2.70
C LEU A 51 4.34 -6.14 2.31
N ALA A 52 3.69 -5.05 2.69
CA ALA A 52 2.30 -4.79 2.32
C ALA A 52 2.12 -4.79 0.79
N GLU A 53 3.03 -4.14 0.05
CA GLU A 53 3.00 -4.13 -1.41
C GLU A 53 3.37 -5.49 -2.01
N THR A 54 4.42 -6.17 -1.51
CA THR A 54 4.85 -7.45 -2.06
C THR A 54 3.85 -8.56 -1.77
N VAL A 55 3.50 -8.75 -0.50
CA VAL A 55 2.59 -9.83 -0.07
C VAL A 55 1.15 -9.50 -0.45
N GLY A 56 0.70 -8.27 -0.22
CA GLY A 56 -0.64 -7.81 -0.60
C GLY A 56 -0.85 -7.86 -2.11
N GLY A 57 0.15 -7.43 -2.90
CA GLY A 57 0.13 -7.53 -4.36
C GLY A 57 0.07 -8.98 -4.84
N GLY A 58 0.89 -9.86 -4.26
CA GLY A 58 0.87 -11.29 -4.54
C GLY A 58 -0.47 -11.95 -4.16
N ALA A 59 -1.01 -11.62 -3.00
CA ALA A 59 -2.31 -12.09 -2.56
C ALA A 59 -3.44 -11.61 -3.49
N LEU A 60 -3.42 -10.33 -3.91
CA LEU A 60 -4.37 -9.82 -4.89
C LEU A 60 -4.24 -10.56 -6.22
N ALA A 61 -3.02 -10.75 -6.74
CA ALA A 61 -2.77 -11.44 -8.01
C ALA A 61 -3.29 -12.88 -7.99
N LEU A 62 -3.09 -13.60 -6.90
CA LEU A 62 -3.55 -14.99 -6.72
C LEU A 62 -5.04 -15.07 -6.33
N GLY A 63 -5.64 -13.96 -5.91
CA GLY A 63 -7.00 -13.92 -5.35
C GLY A 63 -7.07 -14.66 -4.02
N ILE A 64 -6.20 -14.29 -3.09
CA ILE A 64 -6.15 -14.80 -1.71
C ILE A 64 -6.65 -13.70 -0.78
N ALA A 65 -7.68 -14.00 0.01
CA ALA A 65 -8.25 -13.06 0.96
C ALA A 65 -8.45 -11.66 0.34
N THR A 66 -8.98 -11.64 -0.88
CA THR A 66 -8.97 -10.49 -1.80
C THR A 66 -9.35 -9.16 -1.16
N PRO A 67 -10.45 -9.02 -0.36
CA PRO A 67 -10.79 -7.72 0.25
C PRO A 67 -9.78 -7.23 1.27
N TYR A 68 -9.09 -8.13 1.98
CA TYR A 68 -8.08 -7.78 2.98
C TYR A 68 -6.75 -7.39 2.32
N ALA A 69 -6.33 -8.13 1.28
CA ALA A 69 -5.18 -7.77 0.46
C ALA A 69 -5.39 -6.38 -0.14
N ALA A 70 -6.58 -6.12 -0.68
CA ALA A 70 -6.95 -4.81 -1.20
C ALA A 70 -6.90 -3.71 -0.15
N ALA A 71 -7.42 -3.95 1.06
CA ALA A 71 -7.36 -2.98 2.16
C ALA A 71 -5.91 -2.59 2.50
N ALA A 72 -5.00 -3.55 2.55
CA ALA A 72 -3.57 -3.29 2.78
C ALA A 72 -2.97 -2.43 1.65
N LEU A 73 -3.27 -2.74 0.39
CA LEU A 73 -2.79 -1.97 -0.77
C LEU A 73 -3.40 -0.56 -0.82
N ILE A 74 -4.67 -0.40 -0.49
CA ILE A 74 -5.30 0.93 -0.37
C ILE A 74 -4.63 1.74 0.74
N ALA A 75 -4.30 1.11 1.88
CA ALA A 75 -3.59 1.80 2.96
C ALA A 75 -2.24 2.36 2.50
N THR A 76 -1.46 1.59 1.72
CA THR A 76 -0.18 2.09 1.16
C THR A 76 -0.42 3.23 0.18
N MET A 77 -1.42 3.14 -0.70
CA MET A 77 -1.73 4.20 -1.66
C MET A 77 -2.20 5.49 -0.98
N VAL A 78 -3.10 5.39 -0.01
CA VAL A 78 -3.57 6.56 0.76
C VAL A 78 -2.42 7.20 1.54
N THR A 79 -1.54 6.39 2.15
CA THR A 79 -0.35 6.91 2.84
C THR A 79 0.59 7.63 1.87
N ALA A 80 0.87 7.04 0.71
CA ALA A 80 1.71 7.64 -0.32
C ALA A 80 1.12 8.97 -0.82
N VAL A 81 -0.18 9.02 -1.09
CA VAL A 81 -0.86 10.27 -1.47
C VAL A 81 -0.68 11.32 -0.38
N ARG A 82 -1.04 11.02 0.87
CA ARG A 82 -1.02 11.98 1.98
C ARG A 82 0.38 12.47 2.34
N LYS A 83 1.38 11.61 2.28
CA LYS A 83 2.74 11.92 2.76
C LYS A 83 3.67 12.42 1.66
N VAL A 84 3.42 12.07 0.40
CA VAL A 84 4.38 12.33 -0.69
C VAL A 84 3.76 13.15 -1.81
N HIS A 85 2.55 12.79 -2.27
CA HIS A 85 2.07 13.23 -3.57
C HIS A 85 1.06 14.39 -3.52
N LEU A 86 0.34 14.55 -2.40
CA LEU A 86 -0.80 15.49 -2.32
C LEU A 86 -0.40 16.93 -2.66
N ASN A 87 0.73 17.39 -2.12
CA ASN A 87 1.22 18.75 -2.32
C ASN A 87 1.74 19.02 -3.75
N ASN A 88 1.97 17.97 -4.55
CA ASN A 88 2.43 18.06 -5.92
C ASN A 88 1.26 18.15 -6.93
N GLY A 89 0.02 18.12 -6.45
CA GLY A 89 -1.19 18.15 -7.26
C GLY A 89 -1.51 16.82 -7.92
N PHE A 90 -2.34 16.84 -8.95
CA PHE A 90 -2.88 15.64 -9.58
C PHE A 90 -1.87 14.94 -10.48
N PHE A 91 -1.27 15.65 -11.43
CA PHE A 91 -0.54 15.05 -12.56
C PHE A 91 0.76 14.33 -12.15
N ASN A 92 0.90 13.08 -12.58
CA ASN A 92 2.07 12.25 -12.33
C ASN A 92 3.38 12.85 -12.89
N SER A 93 3.33 13.62 -13.98
CA SER A 93 4.45 14.36 -14.53
C SER A 93 5.08 15.36 -13.54
N LYS A 94 4.30 15.81 -12.56
CA LYS A 94 4.72 16.66 -11.44
C LYS A 94 4.90 15.89 -10.12
N ARG A 95 5.00 14.56 -10.17
CA ARG A 95 5.01 13.67 -9.00
C ARG A 95 3.71 13.71 -8.18
N GLY A 96 2.59 14.09 -8.80
CA GLY A 96 1.26 14.10 -8.19
C GLY A 96 0.69 12.70 -7.98
N TYR A 97 -0.55 12.67 -7.48
CA TYR A 97 -1.18 11.42 -7.01
C TYR A 97 -1.98 10.66 -8.10
N GLU A 98 -1.96 11.07 -9.36
CA GLU A 98 -2.69 10.45 -10.48
C GLU A 98 -2.50 8.93 -10.52
N TYR A 99 -1.24 8.47 -10.46
CA TYR A 99 -0.91 7.05 -10.53
C TYR A 99 -1.45 6.26 -9.31
N ASN A 100 -1.35 6.84 -8.12
CA ASN A 100 -1.91 6.24 -6.91
C ASN A 100 -3.44 6.13 -6.98
N ALA A 101 -4.11 7.14 -7.52
CA ALA A 101 -5.56 7.13 -7.71
C ALA A 101 -5.99 6.04 -8.71
N VAL A 102 -5.28 5.90 -9.82
CA VAL A 102 -5.54 4.84 -10.82
C VAL A 102 -5.36 3.45 -10.21
N LEU A 103 -4.25 3.21 -9.50
CA LEU A 103 -4.00 1.92 -8.85
C LEU A 103 -5.04 1.61 -7.78
N ALA A 104 -5.38 2.58 -6.92
CA ALA A 104 -6.40 2.41 -5.90
C ALA A 104 -7.78 2.07 -6.50
N THR A 105 -8.16 2.78 -7.56
CA THR A 105 -9.41 2.50 -8.28
C THR A 105 -9.41 1.12 -8.92
N ALA A 106 -8.29 0.71 -9.53
CA ALA A 106 -8.15 -0.62 -10.12
C ALA A 106 -8.25 -1.74 -9.07
N VAL A 107 -7.64 -1.55 -7.88
CA VAL A 107 -7.77 -2.48 -6.75
C VAL A 107 -9.24 -2.59 -6.30
N LEU A 108 -9.95 -1.47 -6.16
CA LEU A 108 -11.35 -1.46 -5.76
C LEU A 108 -12.24 -2.12 -6.82
N ALA A 109 -11.96 -1.91 -8.10
CA ALA A 109 -12.67 -2.56 -9.19
C ALA A 109 -12.51 -4.10 -9.13
N VAL A 110 -11.28 -4.59 -8.87
CA VAL A 110 -11.02 -6.02 -8.67
C VAL A 110 -11.83 -6.60 -7.51
N VAL A 111 -11.95 -5.87 -6.39
CA VAL A 111 -12.74 -6.35 -5.24
C VAL A 111 -14.23 -6.30 -5.53
N ALA A 112 -14.71 -5.28 -6.22
CA ALA A 112 -16.12 -5.15 -6.58
C ALA A 112 -16.56 -6.24 -7.54
N ASP A 113 -15.73 -6.58 -8.54
CA ASP A 113 -15.98 -7.67 -9.50
C ASP A 113 -15.77 -9.06 -8.86
N GLY A 114 -14.93 -9.14 -7.84
CA GLY A 114 -14.59 -10.35 -7.10
C GLY A 114 -13.31 -11.03 -7.56
N PRO A 115 -12.88 -12.09 -6.82
CA PRO A 115 -11.59 -12.75 -7.04
C PRO A 115 -11.53 -13.50 -8.40
N GLY A 116 -12.68 -13.76 -9.01
CA GLY A 116 -12.81 -14.53 -10.25
C GLY A 116 -12.68 -16.04 -10.03
N VAL A 117 -13.17 -16.81 -11.01
CA VAL A 117 -13.28 -18.28 -10.92
C VAL A 117 -11.92 -18.99 -10.82
N ILE A 118 -10.86 -18.40 -11.36
CA ILE A 118 -9.48 -18.90 -11.26
C ILE A 118 -8.75 -18.11 -10.16
N SER A 119 -9.11 -18.37 -8.90
CA SER A 119 -8.51 -17.74 -7.72
C SER A 119 -8.50 -18.71 -6.54
N VAL A 120 -7.62 -18.50 -5.58
CA VAL A 120 -7.57 -19.31 -4.37
C VAL A 120 -8.84 -19.15 -3.54
N ASP A 121 -9.37 -17.92 -3.45
CA ASP A 121 -10.64 -17.64 -2.76
C ASP A 121 -11.80 -18.45 -3.38
N ALA A 122 -11.88 -18.54 -4.72
CA ALA A 122 -12.92 -19.30 -5.39
C ALA A 122 -12.81 -20.81 -5.12
N VAL A 123 -11.59 -21.36 -5.17
CA VAL A 123 -11.34 -22.77 -4.81
C VAL A 123 -11.73 -23.07 -3.36
N GLY A 124 -11.49 -22.11 -2.47
CA GLY A 124 -11.89 -22.20 -1.05
C GLY A 124 -13.36 -21.88 -0.76
N GLY A 125 -14.19 -21.66 -1.79
CA GLY A 125 -15.62 -21.31 -1.62
C GLY A 125 -15.86 -19.88 -1.09
N ASN A 126 -14.82 -19.05 -1.05
CA ASN A 126 -14.93 -17.67 -0.56
C ASN A 126 -15.15 -16.71 -1.74
N HIS A 127 -16.41 -16.41 -2.02
CA HIS A 127 -16.80 -15.54 -3.14
C HIS A 127 -17.12 -14.11 -2.69
N ARG A 128 -16.32 -13.55 -1.79
CA ARG A 128 -16.53 -12.17 -1.31
C ARG A 128 -16.27 -11.17 -2.44
N ALA A 129 -17.33 -10.58 -2.93
CA ALA A 129 -17.35 -9.63 -4.03
C ALA A 129 -18.41 -8.55 -3.78
N GLY A 130 -18.53 -7.64 -4.72
CA GLY A 130 -19.55 -6.61 -4.73
C GLY A 130 -19.15 -5.34 -3.98
N ILE A 131 -20.04 -4.37 -4.02
CA ILE A 131 -19.86 -3.03 -3.44
C ILE A 131 -19.53 -3.07 -1.96
N GLY A 132 -20.14 -3.98 -1.18
CA GLY A 132 -19.86 -4.10 0.25
C GLY A 132 -18.40 -4.48 0.54
N SER A 133 -17.83 -5.43 -0.22
CA SER A 133 -16.42 -5.80 -0.11
C SER A 133 -15.48 -4.69 -0.54
N ALA A 134 -15.83 -3.94 -1.59
CA ALA A 134 -15.05 -2.79 -2.05
C ALA A 134 -15.10 -1.63 -1.03
N LEU A 135 -16.26 -1.34 -0.46
CA LEU A 135 -16.39 -0.35 0.62
C LEU A 135 -15.61 -0.76 1.88
N PHE A 136 -15.66 -2.03 2.25
CA PHE A 136 -14.82 -2.55 3.32
C PHE A 136 -13.34 -2.30 3.05
N ALA A 137 -12.84 -2.67 1.86
CA ALA A 137 -11.45 -2.48 1.49
C ALA A 137 -11.04 -1.00 1.50
N LEU A 138 -11.91 -0.12 1.01
CA LEU A 138 -11.67 1.33 1.02
C LEU A 138 -11.60 1.89 2.44
N VAL A 139 -12.62 1.63 3.26
CA VAL A 139 -12.70 2.16 4.64
C VAL A 139 -11.59 1.59 5.51
N ALA A 140 -11.35 0.27 5.45
CA ALA A 140 -10.27 -0.37 6.19
C ALA A 140 -8.89 0.11 5.73
N GLY A 141 -8.70 0.34 4.42
CA GLY A 141 -7.47 0.89 3.87
C GLY A 141 -7.22 2.33 4.32
N ILE A 142 -8.23 3.19 4.27
CA ILE A 142 -8.13 4.56 4.79
C ILE A 142 -7.80 4.53 6.29
N ALA A 143 -8.54 3.77 7.09
CA ALA A 143 -8.29 3.63 8.53
C ALA A 143 -6.88 3.11 8.81
N GLY A 144 -6.42 2.11 8.05
CA GLY A 144 -5.06 1.56 8.13
C GLY A 144 -3.97 2.60 7.85
N SER A 145 -4.19 3.48 6.86
CA SER A 145 -3.29 4.61 6.59
C SER A 145 -3.19 5.58 7.76
N PHE A 146 -4.34 5.96 8.36
CA PHE A 146 -4.34 6.85 9.52
C PHE A 146 -3.73 6.19 10.75
N PHE A 147 -3.99 4.90 10.97
CA PHE A 147 -3.37 4.13 12.04
C PHE A 147 -1.85 4.08 11.90
N ALA A 148 -1.33 3.71 10.74
CA ALA A 148 0.10 3.62 10.49
C ALA A 148 0.80 4.98 10.69
N THR A 149 0.21 6.08 10.19
CA THR A 149 0.77 7.42 10.37
C THR A 149 0.62 7.93 11.82
N GLY A 150 -0.44 7.56 12.53
CA GLY A 150 -0.65 7.88 13.93
C GLY A 150 0.37 7.17 14.84
N VAL A 151 0.59 5.88 14.61
CA VAL A 151 1.65 5.11 15.31
C VAL A 151 3.02 5.73 15.02
N ALA A 152 3.31 6.07 13.77
CA ALA A 152 4.57 6.70 13.40
C ALA A 152 4.80 8.03 14.13
N SER A 153 3.76 8.84 14.28
CA SER A 153 3.83 10.11 15.02
C SER A 153 4.05 9.92 16.52
N SER A 154 3.42 8.92 17.13
CA SER A 154 3.53 8.64 18.57
C SER A 154 4.89 8.06 18.96
N LEU A 155 5.61 7.48 18.01
CA LEU A 155 6.95 6.88 18.21
C LEU A 155 8.09 7.80 17.74
N LYS A 156 7.79 9.07 17.43
CA LYS A 156 8.80 10.06 17.09
C LYS A 156 9.74 10.27 18.28
N PRO A 157 11.08 10.20 18.09
CA PRO A 157 12.01 10.51 19.15
C PRO A 157 11.79 11.93 19.69
N THR A 158 11.74 12.08 21.00
CA THR A 158 11.76 13.40 21.63
C THR A 158 13.14 14.03 21.38
N ALA A 159 13.16 15.29 20.92
CA ALA A 159 14.42 16.04 20.82
C ALA A 159 15.12 16.03 22.20
N PRO A 160 16.47 15.89 22.24
CA PRO A 160 17.20 16.08 23.49
C PRO A 160 16.82 17.45 24.06
N ALA A 161 16.57 17.52 25.39
CA ALA A 161 16.42 18.80 26.04
C ALA A 161 17.71 19.58 25.76
N GLU A 162 17.62 20.74 25.11
CA GLU A 162 18.72 21.68 25.04
C GLU A 162 18.99 22.09 26.52
N ASP A 163 20.10 21.62 27.03
CA ASP A 163 20.57 22.04 28.36
C ASP A 163 20.77 23.55 28.33
N ALA A 164 19.87 24.24 29.01
CA ALA A 164 19.92 25.69 29.23
C ALA A 164 20.98 26.08 30.25
#